data_02988f5ace15c3e57f88ec0600ab8caf
#
_entry.id   02988f5ace15c3e57f88ec0600ab8caf
#
_cell.length_a   1.000
_cell.length_b   1.000
_cell.length_c   1.000
_cell.angle_alpha   90.00
_cell.angle_beta   90.00
_cell.angle_gamma   90.00
#
_symmetry.space_group_name_H-M   'P 1'
#
loop_
_entity.id
_entity.type
_entity.pdbx_description
1 polymer ?
#
loop_
_entity_poly.entity_id
_entity_poly.type
_entity_poly.pdbx_seq_one_letter_code
_entity_poly.pdbx_strand_id
1 'polypeptide(L)'
;PLPSTALMLGVPARLAGCREVVLCTPPRPDGSADPAVLVAARLTGVHRVFKLGGAQAIAAMAFGTARVPACDKLFGPGNSFVTEAKQQVAQGGTVAIDMPAGPSEVLVIADAGADAAFVAADLLSQAEHGPDSQVILLSDDDALLQRVRAELSTQLAALPRALKQRHPAATPAPRRKRYGTPVTQSARGYHGQPHRPTPRF
;
A
#
# COMPACT_ATOMS: atom_id res chain seq x y z
N PRO A 1 0.58 14.31 -2.90
CA PRO A 1 -0.75 14.25 -2.32
C PRO A 1 -1.59 13.20 -3.03
N LEU A 2 -2.48 12.54 -2.28
CA LEU A 2 -3.34 11.46 -2.76
C LEU A 2 -4.82 11.86 -2.58
N PRO A 3 -5.43 12.59 -3.52
CA PRO A 3 -6.82 13.02 -3.41
C PRO A 3 -7.79 11.84 -3.35
N SER A 4 -7.49 10.72 -4.01
CA SER A 4 -8.26 9.49 -3.91
C SER A 4 -8.34 8.95 -2.48
N THR A 5 -7.26 9.04 -1.71
CA THR A 5 -7.26 8.62 -0.30
C THR A 5 -8.22 9.46 0.52
N ALA A 6 -8.30 10.78 0.28
CA ALA A 6 -9.28 11.63 0.96
C ALA A 6 -10.73 11.21 0.67
N LEU A 7 -11.04 10.77 -0.57
CA LEU A 7 -12.35 10.21 -0.92
C LEU A 7 -12.56 8.84 -0.25
N MET A 8 -11.59 7.94 -0.35
CA MET A 8 -11.68 6.57 0.19
C MET A 8 -11.89 6.54 1.70
N LEU A 9 -11.36 7.51 2.44
CA LEU A 9 -11.51 7.60 3.89
C LEU A 9 -12.68 8.51 4.31
N GLY A 10 -12.89 9.61 3.61
CA GLY A 10 -13.92 10.57 3.94
C GLY A 10 -15.35 10.07 3.67
N VAL A 11 -15.57 9.32 2.59
CA VAL A 11 -16.90 8.74 2.29
C VAL A 11 -17.35 7.77 3.37
N PRO A 12 -16.57 6.75 3.78
CA PRO A 12 -16.94 5.86 4.88
C PRO A 12 -17.14 6.60 6.20
N ALA A 13 -16.29 7.58 6.52
CA ALA A 13 -16.43 8.37 7.75
C ALA A 13 -17.77 9.11 7.80
N ARG A 14 -18.18 9.71 6.68
CA ARG A 14 -19.48 10.38 6.55
C ARG A 14 -20.65 9.41 6.68
N LEU A 15 -20.58 8.25 5.99
CA LEU A 15 -21.63 7.22 6.07
C LEU A 15 -21.75 6.62 7.46
N ALA A 16 -20.63 6.48 8.17
CA ALA A 16 -20.59 6.02 9.57
C ALA A 16 -21.11 7.07 10.56
N GLY A 17 -21.45 8.28 10.11
CA GLY A 17 -21.97 9.33 10.97
C GLY A 17 -20.92 9.95 11.90
N CYS A 18 -19.65 9.95 11.52
CA CYS A 18 -18.62 10.62 12.32
C CYS A 18 -18.94 12.10 12.48
N ARG A 19 -19.02 12.56 13.74
CA ARG A 19 -19.40 13.93 14.08
C ARG A 19 -18.37 14.97 13.61
N GLU A 20 -17.10 14.63 13.71
CA GLU A 20 -15.99 15.44 13.23
C GLU A 20 -15.01 14.59 12.45
N VAL A 21 -14.63 15.05 11.25
CA VAL A 21 -13.61 14.43 10.42
C VAL A 21 -12.52 15.46 10.16
N VAL A 22 -11.30 15.12 10.55
CA VAL A 22 -10.09 15.93 10.42
C VAL A 22 -9.19 15.31 9.36
N LEU A 23 -8.67 16.11 8.46
CA LEU A 23 -7.71 15.68 7.45
C LEU A 23 -6.39 16.41 7.62
N CYS A 24 -5.31 15.65 7.76
CA CYS A 24 -3.94 16.17 7.71
C CYS A 24 -3.30 15.80 6.36
N THR A 25 -2.75 16.79 5.67
CA THR A 25 -2.07 16.61 4.38
C THR A 25 -0.78 17.42 4.35
N PRO A 26 0.35 16.86 3.87
CA PRO A 26 1.58 17.63 3.74
C PRO A 26 1.36 18.87 2.87
N PRO A 27 1.92 20.03 3.24
CA PRO A 27 1.89 21.20 2.38
C PRO A 27 2.72 20.97 1.12
N ARG A 28 2.39 21.70 0.06
CA ARG A 28 3.22 21.85 -1.13
C ARG A 28 4.48 22.68 -0.80
N PRO A 29 5.48 22.71 -1.69
CA PRO A 29 6.68 23.54 -1.48
C PRO A 29 6.40 25.04 -1.26
N ASP A 30 5.31 25.54 -1.83
CA ASP A 30 4.81 26.92 -1.65
C ASP A 30 4.01 27.12 -0.35
N GLY A 31 3.89 26.09 0.47
CA GLY A 31 3.10 26.11 1.72
C GLY A 31 1.59 25.98 1.52
N SER A 32 1.09 25.84 0.29
CA SER A 32 -0.33 25.62 0.01
C SER A 32 -0.75 24.17 0.25
N ALA A 33 -2.05 23.93 0.44
CA ALA A 33 -2.61 22.59 0.35
C ALA A 33 -2.89 22.24 -1.12
N ASP A 34 -2.83 20.96 -1.46
CA ASP A 34 -3.15 20.51 -2.81
C ASP A 34 -4.63 20.76 -3.14
N PRO A 35 -4.96 21.47 -4.24
CA PRO A 35 -6.34 21.78 -4.59
C PRO A 35 -7.24 20.56 -4.78
N ALA A 36 -6.71 19.47 -5.35
CA ALA A 36 -7.50 18.25 -5.56
C ALA A 36 -7.84 17.57 -4.23
N VAL A 37 -6.93 17.60 -3.25
CA VAL A 37 -7.21 17.13 -1.89
C VAL A 37 -8.27 17.99 -1.21
N LEU A 38 -8.24 19.32 -1.39
CA LEU A 38 -9.25 20.22 -0.82
C LEU A 38 -10.64 19.98 -1.43
N VAL A 39 -10.71 19.75 -2.74
CA VAL A 39 -11.97 19.38 -3.42
C VAL A 39 -12.49 18.05 -2.90
N ALA A 40 -11.65 17.04 -2.80
CA ALA A 40 -12.01 15.72 -2.26
C ALA A 40 -12.52 15.82 -0.81
N ALA A 41 -11.83 16.59 0.03
CA ALA A 41 -12.22 16.85 1.42
C ALA A 41 -13.61 17.52 1.49
N ARG A 42 -13.85 18.54 0.65
CA ARG A 42 -15.16 19.22 0.59
C ARG A 42 -16.29 18.29 0.15
N LEU A 43 -16.06 17.47 -0.88
CA LEU A 43 -17.06 16.52 -1.38
C LEU A 43 -17.45 15.46 -0.34
N THR A 44 -16.51 15.08 0.53
CA THR A 44 -16.73 14.08 1.58
C THR A 44 -17.21 14.68 2.91
N GLY A 45 -17.35 16.00 3.00
CA GLY A 45 -17.81 16.67 4.23
C GLY A 45 -16.76 16.75 5.33
N VAL A 46 -15.47 16.73 4.96
CA VAL A 46 -14.40 16.98 5.92
C VAL A 46 -14.47 18.42 6.43
N HIS A 47 -14.54 18.59 7.73
CA HIS A 47 -14.76 19.89 8.35
C HIS A 47 -13.48 20.73 8.51
N ARG A 48 -12.35 20.06 8.76
CA ARG A 48 -11.08 20.72 9.08
C ARG A 48 -9.93 20.06 8.34
N VAL A 49 -9.14 20.87 7.62
CA VAL A 49 -7.95 20.43 6.90
C VAL A 49 -6.73 21.13 7.47
N PHE A 50 -5.71 20.36 7.86
CA PHE A 50 -4.46 20.86 8.38
C PHE A 50 -3.31 20.56 7.41
N LYS A 51 -2.47 21.55 7.17
CA LYS A 51 -1.26 21.43 6.35
C LYS A 51 -0.13 20.81 7.16
N LEU A 52 -0.27 19.54 7.47
CA LEU A 52 0.64 18.76 8.32
C LEU A 52 0.69 17.31 7.82
N GLY A 53 1.87 16.71 7.77
CA GLY A 53 2.06 15.33 7.34
C GLY A 53 3.07 14.60 8.22
N GLY A 54 3.33 13.33 7.89
CA GLY A 54 4.32 12.52 8.59
C GLY A 54 3.93 12.12 10.01
N ALA A 55 4.91 11.66 10.79
CA ALA A 55 4.72 11.25 12.19
C ALA A 55 4.16 12.39 13.07
N GLN A 56 4.48 13.62 12.73
CA GLN A 56 3.99 14.81 13.44
C GLN A 56 2.47 14.94 13.33
N ALA A 57 1.88 14.62 12.16
CA ALA A 57 0.44 14.63 11.98
C ALA A 57 -0.23 13.56 12.83
N ILE A 58 0.36 12.36 12.90
CA ILE A 58 -0.10 11.27 13.73
C ILE A 58 -0.11 11.67 15.20
N ALA A 59 1.00 12.20 15.71
CA ALA A 59 1.09 12.66 17.08
C ALA A 59 0.09 13.81 17.39
N ALA A 60 -0.03 14.77 16.48
CA ALA A 60 -0.96 15.88 16.66
C ALA A 60 -2.43 15.43 16.72
N MET A 61 -2.82 14.48 15.89
CA MET A 61 -4.18 13.92 15.91
C MET A 61 -4.41 12.96 17.10
N ALA A 62 -3.38 12.24 17.55
CA ALA A 62 -3.51 11.32 18.67
C ALA A 62 -3.64 12.04 20.02
N PHE A 63 -2.80 13.03 20.26
CA PHE A 63 -2.73 13.71 21.56
C PHE A 63 -3.46 15.05 21.60
N GLY A 64 -3.83 15.58 20.44
CA GLY A 64 -4.36 16.92 20.32
C GLY A 64 -3.26 17.99 20.46
N THR A 65 -3.56 19.17 19.95
CA THR A 65 -2.77 20.40 20.11
C THR A 65 -3.70 21.58 20.27
N ALA A 66 -3.17 22.78 20.46
CA ALA A 66 -4.00 23.99 20.49
C ALA A 66 -4.82 24.20 19.20
N ARG A 67 -4.44 23.58 18.08
CA ARG A 67 -5.12 23.75 16.77
C ARG A 67 -5.73 22.48 16.22
N VAL A 68 -5.06 21.34 16.37
CA VAL A 68 -5.52 20.03 15.90
C VAL A 68 -6.22 19.32 17.04
N PRO A 69 -7.50 18.95 16.92
CA PRO A 69 -8.19 18.21 17.98
C PRO A 69 -7.63 16.80 18.11
N ALA A 70 -7.70 16.24 19.31
CA ALA A 70 -7.48 14.83 19.52
C ALA A 70 -8.58 14.03 18.82
N CYS A 71 -8.20 12.94 18.17
CA CYS A 71 -9.09 12.06 17.42
C CYS A 71 -9.19 10.70 18.12
N ASP A 72 -10.37 10.09 18.06
CA ASP A 72 -10.60 8.75 18.61
C ASP A 72 -9.97 7.65 17.75
N LYS A 73 -9.85 7.90 16.42
CA LYS A 73 -9.31 6.93 15.48
C LYS A 73 -8.59 7.60 14.31
N LEU A 74 -7.46 7.02 13.92
CA LEU A 74 -6.61 7.50 12.83
C LEU A 74 -6.64 6.52 11.66
N PHE A 75 -6.80 7.07 10.46
CA PHE A 75 -6.79 6.32 9.21
C PHE A 75 -5.81 6.95 8.22
N GLY A 76 -5.27 6.15 7.35
CA GLY A 76 -4.52 6.62 6.19
C GLY A 76 -3.21 5.90 5.97
N PRO A 77 -2.78 5.84 4.70
CA PRO A 77 -1.48 5.30 4.33
C PRO A 77 -0.35 6.26 4.70
N GLY A 78 0.86 5.73 4.76
CA GLY A 78 2.04 6.53 4.99
C GLY A 78 3.31 5.70 4.82
N ASN A 79 4.45 6.39 4.91
CA ASN A 79 5.76 5.73 4.92
C ASN A 79 6.01 5.01 6.26
N SER A 80 7.16 4.34 6.38
CA SER A 80 7.56 3.62 7.59
C SER A 80 7.49 4.46 8.87
N PHE A 81 7.84 5.75 8.81
CA PHE A 81 7.75 6.66 9.96
C PHE A 81 6.30 6.92 10.39
N VAL A 82 5.37 7.02 9.44
CA VAL A 82 3.94 7.17 9.73
C VAL A 82 3.38 5.89 10.32
N THR A 83 3.75 4.74 9.76
CA THR A 83 3.34 3.42 10.26
C THR A 83 3.82 3.21 11.69
N GLU A 84 5.10 3.48 11.95
CA GLU A 84 5.69 3.37 13.28
C GLU A 84 4.99 4.32 14.29
N ALA A 85 4.79 5.58 13.91
CA ALA A 85 4.10 6.53 14.77
C ALA A 85 2.67 6.08 15.10
N LYS A 86 1.94 5.52 14.13
CA LYS A 86 0.59 4.96 14.36
C LYS A 86 0.64 3.79 15.33
N GLN A 87 1.60 2.88 15.20
CA GLN A 87 1.75 1.75 16.12
C GLN A 87 2.05 2.22 17.54
N GLN A 88 2.96 3.19 17.69
CA GLN A 88 3.30 3.73 19.02
C GLN A 88 2.11 4.39 19.72
N VAL A 89 1.33 5.22 19.03
CA VAL A 89 0.16 5.86 19.65
C VAL A 89 -0.96 4.86 19.95
N ALA A 90 -1.11 3.81 19.14
CA ALA A 90 -2.07 2.74 19.39
C ALA A 90 -1.69 1.87 20.58
N GLN A 91 -0.40 1.53 20.74
CA GLN A 91 0.10 0.76 21.89
C GLN A 91 -0.12 1.50 23.21
N GLY A 92 -0.07 2.83 23.20
CA GLY A 92 -0.40 3.66 24.36
C GLY A 92 -1.88 3.66 24.76
N GLY A 93 -2.75 3.02 23.98
CA GLY A 93 -4.19 2.93 24.24
C GLY A 93 -4.94 4.26 24.09
N THR A 94 -4.28 5.30 23.59
CA THR A 94 -4.84 6.65 23.49
C THR A 94 -5.78 6.79 22.30
N VAL A 95 -5.46 6.13 21.18
CA VAL A 95 -6.18 6.25 19.92
C VAL A 95 -6.18 4.93 19.15
N ALA A 96 -7.28 4.61 18.50
CA ALA A 96 -7.35 3.46 17.59
C ALA A 96 -6.75 3.82 16.22
N ILE A 97 -6.24 2.82 15.52
CA ILE A 97 -5.71 2.99 14.15
C ILE A 97 -6.38 2.01 13.18
N ASP A 98 -6.25 2.25 11.89
CA ASP A 98 -6.48 1.25 10.85
C ASP A 98 -5.35 0.21 10.86
N MET A 99 -5.43 -0.77 9.97
CA MET A 99 -4.36 -1.77 9.84
C MET A 99 -3.04 -1.08 9.47
N PRO A 100 -1.92 -1.36 10.17
CA PRO A 100 -0.61 -0.87 9.79
C PRO A 100 -0.29 -1.28 8.35
N ALA A 101 0.05 -0.30 7.51
CA ALA A 101 0.46 -0.58 6.14
C ALA A 101 1.82 -1.28 6.15
N GLY A 102 1.87 -2.48 5.59
CA GLY A 102 3.12 -3.18 5.27
C GLY A 102 3.65 -2.77 3.89
N PRO A 103 4.80 -3.34 3.46
CA PRO A 103 5.22 -3.27 2.08
C PRO A 103 4.13 -3.80 1.16
N SER A 104 3.90 -3.13 0.04
CA SER A 104 2.93 -3.61 -0.95
C SER A 104 3.53 -4.73 -1.77
N GLU A 105 2.81 -5.85 -1.90
CA GLU A 105 3.26 -7.03 -2.62
C GLU A 105 2.17 -7.53 -3.56
N VAL A 106 2.55 -8.04 -4.72
CA VAL A 106 1.66 -8.75 -5.62
C VAL A 106 2.27 -10.04 -6.11
N LEU A 107 1.50 -11.10 -6.09
CA LEU A 107 1.79 -12.37 -6.76
C LEU A 107 0.74 -12.59 -7.85
N VAL A 108 1.20 -12.62 -9.10
CA VAL A 108 0.38 -12.99 -10.25
C VAL A 108 0.67 -14.45 -10.60
N ILE A 109 -0.36 -15.26 -10.69
CA ILE A 109 -0.28 -16.65 -11.17
C ILE A 109 -0.97 -16.68 -12.52
N ALA A 110 -0.23 -17.05 -13.57
CA ALA A 110 -0.72 -17.02 -14.95
C ALA A 110 -0.23 -18.22 -15.75
N ASP A 111 -1.09 -18.75 -16.58
CA ASP A 111 -0.81 -19.84 -17.53
C ASP A 111 -0.59 -19.30 -18.96
N ALA A 112 -0.40 -20.20 -19.91
CA ALA A 112 -0.17 -19.88 -21.34
C ALA A 112 -1.31 -19.05 -21.97
N GLY A 113 -2.53 -19.11 -21.44
CA GLY A 113 -3.70 -18.38 -21.92
C GLY A 113 -3.76 -16.91 -21.48
N ALA A 114 -2.88 -16.50 -20.56
CA ALA A 114 -2.91 -15.14 -20.05
C ALA A 114 -2.36 -14.12 -21.06
N ASP A 115 -2.95 -12.91 -21.04
CA ASP A 115 -2.45 -11.78 -21.81
C ASP A 115 -1.24 -11.16 -21.13
N ALA A 116 -0.09 -11.21 -21.83
CA ALA A 116 1.18 -10.72 -21.30
C ALA A 116 1.17 -9.22 -21.02
N ALA A 117 0.41 -8.42 -21.78
CA ALA A 117 0.32 -6.98 -21.58
C ALA A 117 -0.43 -6.64 -20.30
N PHE A 118 -1.53 -7.35 -19.99
CA PHE A 118 -2.26 -7.17 -18.72
C PHE A 118 -1.45 -7.63 -17.52
N VAL A 119 -0.79 -8.79 -17.62
CA VAL A 119 0.10 -9.27 -16.54
C VAL A 119 1.21 -8.25 -16.26
N ALA A 120 1.83 -7.69 -17.30
CA ALA A 120 2.87 -6.67 -17.16
C ALA A 120 2.31 -5.39 -16.51
N ALA A 121 1.11 -4.95 -16.88
CA ALA A 121 0.47 -3.78 -16.28
C ALA A 121 0.18 -3.99 -14.79
N ASP A 122 -0.32 -5.15 -14.38
CA ASP A 122 -0.57 -5.50 -12.98
C ASP A 122 0.72 -5.47 -12.15
N LEU A 123 1.80 -6.06 -12.67
CA LEU A 123 3.10 -6.03 -11.99
C LEU A 123 3.63 -4.61 -11.85
N LEU A 124 3.51 -3.77 -12.88
CA LEU A 124 3.96 -2.38 -12.86
C LEU A 124 3.12 -1.53 -11.92
N SER A 125 1.80 -1.73 -11.86
CA SER A 125 0.90 -0.99 -10.97
C SER A 125 1.28 -1.19 -9.50
N GLN A 126 1.73 -2.38 -9.14
CA GLN A 126 2.21 -2.65 -7.78
C GLN A 126 3.64 -2.13 -7.56
N ALA A 127 4.51 -2.27 -8.56
CA ALA A 127 5.88 -1.80 -8.47
C ALA A 127 5.97 -0.27 -8.25
N GLU A 128 5.00 0.52 -8.72
CA GLU A 128 4.99 1.98 -8.56
C GLU A 128 4.82 2.47 -7.12
N HIS A 129 4.37 1.61 -6.19
CA HIS A 129 4.12 1.99 -4.79
C HIS A 129 5.40 2.35 -4.03
N GLY A 130 6.53 1.73 -4.33
CA GLY A 130 7.78 2.06 -3.66
C GLY A 130 8.93 1.08 -3.94
N PRO A 131 10.15 1.45 -3.57
CA PRO A 131 11.33 0.59 -3.77
C PRO A 131 11.26 -0.71 -2.95
N ASP A 132 10.46 -0.74 -1.89
CA ASP A 132 10.25 -1.90 -1.03
C ASP A 132 9.13 -2.80 -1.55
N SER A 133 8.42 -2.40 -2.62
CA SER A 133 7.35 -3.19 -3.23
C SER A 133 7.91 -4.43 -3.91
N GLN A 134 7.27 -5.58 -3.66
CA GLN A 134 7.63 -6.83 -4.30
C GLN A 134 6.57 -7.22 -5.33
N VAL A 135 7.04 -7.65 -6.50
CA VAL A 135 6.18 -8.18 -7.56
C VAL A 135 6.71 -9.53 -8.02
N ILE A 136 5.85 -10.52 -8.06
CA ILE A 136 6.21 -11.89 -8.40
C ILE A 136 5.24 -12.39 -9.47
N LEU A 137 5.79 -12.95 -10.55
CA LEU A 137 5.04 -13.71 -11.53
C LEU A 137 5.40 -15.19 -11.41
N LEU A 138 4.39 -16.02 -11.26
CA LEU A 138 4.50 -17.47 -11.29
C LEU A 138 3.76 -18.00 -12.52
N SER A 139 4.46 -18.74 -13.37
CA SER A 139 3.89 -19.38 -14.55
C SER A 139 4.56 -20.72 -14.82
N ASP A 140 3.82 -21.65 -15.38
CA ASP A 140 4.29 -22.91 -15.93
C ASP A 140 4.67 -22.82 -17.43
N ASP A 141 4.43 -21.64 -18.06
CA ASP A 141 4.78 -21.38 -19.47
C ASP A 141 5.96 -20.39 -19.59
N ASP A 142 7.11 -20.91 -20.00
CA ASP A 142 8.30 -20.09 -20.26
C ASP A 142 8.08 -19.06 -21.38
N ALA A 143 7.25 -19.35 -22.37
CA ALA A 143 6.95 -18.44 -23.46
C ALA A 143 6.15 -17.22 -22.94
N LEU A 144 5.20 -17.42 -22.02
CA LEU A 144 4.51 -16.32 -21.34
C LEU A 144 5.50 -15.46 -20.55
N LEU A 145 6.40 -16.06 -19.79
CA LEU A 145 7.41 -15.32 -19.02
C LEU A 145 8.24 -14.40 -19.91
N GLN A 146 8.63 -14.85 -21.12
CA GLN A 146 9.38 -14.03 -22.07
C GLN A 146 8.50 -12.90 -22.65
N ARG A 147 7.24 -13.18 -23.01
CA ARG A 147 6.31 -12.16 -23.51
C ARG A 147 6.07 -11.07 -22.43
N VAL A 148 5.85 -11.47 -21.18
CA VAL A 148 5.66 -10.52 -20.07
C VAL A 148 6.91 -9.66 -19.85
N ARG A 149 8.12 -10.23 -19.96
CA ARG A 149 9.36 -9.45 -19.86
C ARG A 149 9.48 -8.41 -20.97
N ALA A 150 9.11 -8.75 -22.20
CA ALA A 150 9.10 -7.81 -23.31
C ALA A 150 8.10 -6.69 -23.09
N GLU A 151 6.89 -7.02 -22.64
CA GLU A 151 5.84 -6.06 -22.30
C GLU A 151 6.25 -5.14 -21.14
N LEU A 152 6.84 -5.66 -20.07
CA LEU A 152 7.38 -4.85 -18.98
C LEU A 152 8.37 -3.79 -19.48
N SER A 153 9.28 -4.18 -20.37
CA SER A 153 10.25 -3.25 -20.96
C SER A 153 9.57 -2.16 -21.78
N THR A 154 8.57 -2.52 -22.58
CA THR A 154 7.81 -1.61 -23.43
C THR A 154 6.99 -0.64 -22.60
N GLN A 155 6.21 -1.14 -21.65
CA GLN A 155 5.34 -0.32 -20.80
C GLN A 155 6.14 0.58 -19.86
N LEU A 156 7.23 0.07 -19.27
CA LEU A 156 8.15 0.87 -18.45
C LEU A 156 8.78 2.02 -19.25
N ALA A 157 9.09 1.81 -20.53
CA ALA A 157 9.62 2.86 -21.40
C ALA A 157 8.62 3.99 -21.63
N ALA A 158 7.32 3.71 -21.62
CA ALA A 158 6.25 4.68 -21.79
C ALA A 158 5.94 5.49 -20.50
N LEU A 159 6.35 4.98 -19.33
CA LEU A 159 6.05 5.66 -18.06
C LEU A 159 6.83 7.00 -17.91
N PRO A 160 6.25 8.00 -17.20
CA PRO A 160 6.94 9.24 -16.90
C PRO A 160 8.29 9.01 -16.18
N ARG A 161 9.27 9.88 -16.48
CA ARG A 161 10.62 9.77 -15.92
C ARG A 161 10.65 9.71 -14.38
N ALA A 162 9.74 10.41 -13.72
CA ALA A 162 9.63 10.41 -12.26
C ALA A 162 9.29 9.03 -11.68
N LEU A 163 8.49 8.22 -12.38
CA LEU A 163 8.17 6.84 -11.99
C LEU A 163 9.35 5.90 -12.25
N LYS A 164 10.07 6.08 -13.37
CA LYS A 164 11.27 5.29 -13.70
C LYS A 164 12.40 5.46 -12.67
N GLN A 165 12.55 6.66 -12.11
CA GLN A 165 13.59 6.95 -11.11
C GLN A 165 13.27 6.40 -9.72
N ARG A 166 12.00 6.21 -9.40
CA ARG A 166 11.57 5.61 -8.13
C ARG A 166 11.84 4.11 -8.07
N HIS A 167 12.02 3.46 -9.23
CA HIS A 167 12.16 2.00 -9.34
C HIS A 167 13.36 1.59 -10.20
N PRO A 168 14.61 1.85 -9.78
CA PRO A 168 15.77 1.34 -10.48
C PRO A 168 15.81 -0.21 -10.50
N ALA A 169 15.06 -0.87 -9.63
CA ALA A 169 14.98 -2.33 -9.54
C ALA A 169 13.91 -2.98 -10.45
N ALA A 170 13.05 -2.20 -11.11
CA ALA A 170 12.16 -2.69 -12.16
C ALA A 170 12.92 -3.08 -13.46
N THR A 171 14.22 -2.82 -13.53
CA THR A 171 15.06 -3.47 -14.51
C THR A 171 15.14 -4.95 -14.12
N PRO A 172 14.75 -5.90 -15.00
CA PRO A 172 14.80 -7.30 -14.68
C PRO A 172 16.24 -7.72 -14.44
N ALA A 173 16.67 -7.70 -13.20
CA ALA A 173 17.88 -8.41 -12.83
C ALA A 173 17.60 -9.90 -13.04
N PRO A 174 18.43 -10.63 -13.76
CA PRO A 174 18.27 -12.06 -13.97
C PRO A 174 18.59 -12.78 -12.65
N ARG A 175 17.70 -12.75 -11.68
CA ARG A 175 17.75 -13.71 -10.58
C ARG A 175 17.18 -15.02 -11.11
N ARG A 176 18.08 -15.84 -11.64
CA ARG A 176 17.86 -17.27 -11.76
C ARG A 176 17.61 -17.85 -10.35
N LYS A 177 16.39 -17.73 -9.84
CA LYS A 177 15.89 -18.74 -8.93
C LYS A 177 15.18 -19.77 -9.80
N ARG A 178 15.82 -20.92 -9.99
CA ARG A 178 15.15 -22.12 -10.47
C ARG A 178 14.05 -22.45 -9.46
N TYR A 179 12.85 -22.04 -9.73
CA TYR A 179 11.67 -22.67 -9.17
C TYR A 179 11.30 -23.80 -10.13
N GLY A 180 12.07 -24.88 -10.06
CA GLY A 180 11.74 -26.12 -10.70
C GLY A 180 11.16 -27.06 -9.63
N THR A 181 9.92 -26.84 -9.25
CA THR A 181 9.04 -27.91 -8.73
C THR A 181 7.60 -27.49 -9.01
N PRO A 182 6.80 -28.33 -9.67
CA PRO A 182 5.39 -28.05 -9.87
C PRO A 182 4.69 -27.89 -8.51
N VAL A 183 3.78 -26.93 -8.41
CA VAL A 183 2.94 -26.67 -7.23
C VAL A 183 2.20 -27.95 -6.74
N THR A 184 2.05 -28.97 -7.59
CA THR A 184 1.46 -30.25 -7.25
C THR A 184 2.26 -31.08 -6.24
N GLN A 185 3.55 -30.80 -6.00
CA GLN A 185 4.32 -31.53 -4.99
C GLN A 185 4.31 -30.93 -3.60
N SER A 186 4.00 -29.64 -3.43
CA SER A 186 3.91 -29.04 -2.09
C SER A 186 2.58 -29.33 -1.38
N ALA A 187 1.53 -29.71 -2.13
CA ALA A 187 0.25 -30.09 -1.56
C ALA A 187 0.21 -31.50 -0.95
N ARG A 188 1.20 -32.36 -1.24
CA ARG A 188 1.26 -33.72 -0.66
C ARG A 188 1.96 -33.81 0.70
N GLY A 189 2.55 -32.74 1.18
CA GLY A 189 3.26 -32.70 2.46
C GLY A 189 2.42 -32.37 3.69
N TYR A 190 1.13 -32.05 3.50
CA TYR A 190 0.26 -31.63 4.62
C TYR A 190 -0.67 -32.71 5.17
N HIS A 191 -0.55 -33.97 4.75
CA HIS A 191 -1.24 -35.09 5.37
C HIS A 191 -0.29 -35.89 6.26
N GLY A 192 -0.41 -35.66 7.56
CA GLY A 192 0.09 -36.60 8.57
C GLY A 192 1.16 -36.10 9.52
N GLN A 193 0.83 -35.14 10.38
CA GLN A 193 1.45 -35.10 11.69
C GLN A 193 0.39 -35.38 12.75
N PRO A 194 0.56 -36.41 13.61
CA PRO A 194 -0.37 -36.66 14.68
C PRO A 194 -0.27 -35.58 15.75
N HIS A 195 -1.42 -35.11 16.23
CA HIS A 195 -1.54 -34.22 17.38
C HIS A 195 -0.74 -34.75 18.56
N ARG A 196 0.26 -34.00 19.00
CA ARG A 196 0.84 -34.17 20.33
C ARG A 196 -0.09 -33.54 21.36
N PRO A 197 -0.47 -34.24 22.42
CA PRO A 197 -1.28 -33.65 23.48
C PRO A 197 -0.45 -32.61 24.24
N THR A 198 -1.05 -31.43 24.47
CA THR A 198 -0.51 -30.39 25.36
C THR A 198 -0.48 -30.88 26.79
N PRO A 199 0.61 -30.70 27.54
CA PRO A 199 0.60 -30.95 28.98
C PRO A 199 -0.26 -29.88 29.68
N ARG A 200 -1.14 -30.36 30.54
CA ARG A 200 -1.85 -29.52 31.52
C ARG A 200 -0.87 -29.09 32.61
N PHE A 201 -0.76 -27.81 32.81
CA PHE A 201 -0.49 -27.20 34.11
C PHE A 201 -1.45 -26.03 34.32
#